data_6ca238590e31ad2bb0d828cf6ba7701f
#
_entry.id   6ca238590e31ad2bb0d828cf6ba7701f
#
_cell.length_a   1.000
_cell.length_b   1.000
_cell.length_c   1.000
_cell.angle_alpha   90.00
_cell.angle_beta   90.00
_cell.angle_gamma   90.00
#
_symmetry.space_group_name_H-M   'P 1'
#
loop_
_entity.id
_entity.type
_entity.pdbx_description
1 polymer ?
#
loop_
_entity_poly.entity_id
_entity_poly.type
_entity_poly.pdbx_seq_one_letter_code
_entity_poly.pdbx_strand_id
1 'polypeptide(L)'
;EGWTTNDTHQHTSEKGLTTLVKVTNHITITTRANRAMVRPPATSSNAEEHVSADGILGSIKSTLDGISGTYIICSRAGNGLHLYSRNKFGVTTPEKTLMSITTSEVNTIADLPSTCRHGYVVRVVNSEENQDDYFLKFKVVGIADEITQFGTYTRSAQVITITIANHGLQNEDQIILDCTEGGGDNSIYNVINRTDDTFQVQGDTSGTISTPQQCNVTPVRIGEGVWEEVVEPGKPIEIDNTTMPIALTRVLPGTFSINGGSNTSYPNGAFRFSYPDWGKRDCGDDITNPEPSFIGQTIQKMVFFRNRICLLSAENVILSRPNDFYNFWNKTAMAISNAD
;
A
#
# COMPACT_ATOMS: atom_id res chain seq x y z
N GLU A 1 7.63 24.43 -21.69
CA GLU A 1 7.48 23.91 -20.34
C GLU A 1 8.54 22.83 -20.11
N GLY A 2 9.33 23.00 -19.09
CA GLY A 2 10.47 22.12 -18.83
C GLY A 2 10.37 21.43 -17.47
N TRP A 3 10.90 20.24 -17.40
CA TRP A 3 11.17 19.55 -16.13
C TRP A 3 12.56 19.95 -15.66
N THR A 4 12.69 20.36 -14.41
CA THR A 4 13.99 20.64 -13.80
C THR A 4 14.46 19.40 -13.02
N THR A 5 15.73 19.06 -13.20
CA THR A 5 16.38 17.94 -12.52
C THR A 5 17.29 18.46 -11.43
N ASN A 6 16.82 18.46 -10.21
CA ASN A 6 17.63 18.49 -9.01
C ASN A 6 17.06 17.43 -8.07
N ASP A 7 17.44 17.37 -6.83
CA ASP A 7 16.95 16.36 -5.88
C ASP A 7 15.40 16.31 -5.76
N THR A 8 14.73 17.32 -6.29
CA THR A 8 13.30 17.40 -6.46
C THR A 8 13.00 17.71 -7.92
N HIS A 9 12.37 16.78 -8.64
CA HIS A 9 11.91 17.04 -9.99
C HIS A 9 10.65 17.88 -9.93
N GLN A 10 10.67 19.03 -10.60
CA GLN A 10 9.56 19.98 -10.67
C GLN A 10 9.15 20.20 -12.12
N HIS A 11 7.87 20.14 -12.39
CA HIS A 11 7.32 20.70 -13.62
C HIS A 11 6.99 22.18 -13.38
N THR A 12 7.64 23.06 -14.12
CA THR A 12 7.37 24.51 -14.08
C THR A 12 6.62 24.91 -15.36
N SER A 13 5.43 25.45 -15.24
CA SER A 13 4.77 26.07 -16.38
C SER A 13 5.29 27.48 -16.58
N GLU A 14 5.28 27.99 -17.83
CA GLU A 14 5.65 29.36 -18.15
C GLU A 14 4.85 30.42 -17.37
N LYS A 15 3.74 30.05 -16.78
CA LYS A 15 2.90 30.94 -15.95
C LYS A 15 3.31 30.98 -14.49
N GLY A 16 4.48 30.43 -14.14
CA GLY A 16 5.09 30.64 -12.84
C GLY A 16 4.32 30.06 -11.63
N LEU A 17 3.54 29.01 -11.81
CA LEU A 17 2.99 28.28 -10.69
C LEU A 17 4.08 27.44 -10.05
N THR A 18 4.84 28.07 -9.17
CA THR A 18 5.96 27.51 -8.44
C THR A 18 5.56 26.92 -7.09
N THR A 19 4.28 26.72 -6.84
CA THR A 19 3.87 26.12 -5.58
C THR A 19 4.10 24.63 -5.63
N LEU A 20 5.19 24.19 -5.04
CA LEU A 20 5.44 22.80 -4.72
C LEU A 20 4.36 22.35 -3.74
N VAL A 21 3.39 21.58 -4.21
CA VAL A 21 2.25 21.20 -3.37
C VAL A 21 2.68 20.16 -2.36
N LYS A 22 3.39 19.13 -2.81
CA LYS A 22 3.95 18.09 -1.93
C LYS A 22 5.04 17.33 -2.63
N VAL A 23 6.09 17.00 -1.91
CA VAL A 23 7.21 16.22 -2.42
C VAL A 23 7.08 14.78 -1.95
N THR A 24 7.00 13.84 -2.89
CA THR A 24 6.79 12.41 -2.61
C THR A 24 7.52 11.55 -3.65
N ASN A 25 7.57 10.25 -3.39
CA ASN A 25 8.15 9.28 -4.33
C ASN A 25 7.14 8.73 -5.34
N HIS A 26 5.83 8.96 -5.10
CA HIS A 26 4.76 8.53 -6.00
C HIS A 26 3.78 9.66 -6.25
N ILE A 27 3.43 9.88 -7.51
CA ILE A 27 2.40 10.84 -7.91
C ILE A 27 1.57 10.19 -9.01
N THR A 28 0.26 10.36 -8.93
CA THR A 28 -0.68 10.02 -9.98
C THR A 28 -1.26 11.28 -10.57
N ILE A 29 -1.14 11.44 -11.88
CA ILE A 29 -1.78 12.50 -12.65
C ILE A 29 -2.99 11.90 -13.36
N THR A 30 -4.16 12.46 -13.16
CA THR A 30 -5.40 12.00 -13.78
C THR A 30 -6.04 13.16 -14.55
N THR A 31 -6.43 12.90 -15.79
CA THR A 31 -7.22 13.84 -16.55
C THR A 31 -8.71 13.61 -16.28
N ARG A 32 -9.40 14.65 -15.87
CA ARG A 32 -10.85 14.62 -15.54
C ARG A 32 -11.75 14.88 -16.74
N ALA A 33 -11.18 15.43 -17.81
CA ALA A 33 -11.93 15.79 -19.01
C ALA A 33 -11.43 15.01 -20.22
N ASN A 34 -12.35 14.62 -21.10
CA ASN A 34 -12.03 14.04 -22.40
C ASN A 34 -11.40 15.06 -23.36
N ARG A 35 -11.42 16.34 -22.98
CA ARG A 35 -10.79 17.44 -23.72
C ARG A 35 -10.10 18.34 -22.71
N ALA A 36 -8.79 18.33 -22.69
CA ALA A 36 -8.07 19.43 -22.09
C ALA A 36 -8.04 20.60 -23.06
N MET A 37 -8.14 21.82 -22.56
CA MET A 37 -8.02 23.03 -23.38
C MET A 37 -6.54 23.31 -23.71
N VAL A 38 -5.86 22.32 -24.24
CA VAL A 38 -4.51 22.50 -24.80
C VAL A 38 -4.71 23.00 -26.23
N ARG A 39 -4.20 24.15 -26.52
CA ARG A 39 -4.19 24.69 -27.89
C ARG A 39 -3.20 23.85 -28.70
N PRO A 40 -3.65 23.10 -29.72
CA PRO A 40 -2.73 22.34 -30.54
C PRO A 40 -1.77 23.26 -31.28
N PRO A 41 -0.54 22.80 -31.55
CA PRO A 41 0.38 23.56 -32.43
C PRO A 41 -0.30 23.83 -33.79
N ALA A 42 -0.14 25.02 -34.34
CA ALA A 42 -0.79 25.46 -35.55
C ALA A 42 -0.51 24.60 -36.79
N THR A 43 0.46 23.71 -36.72
CA THR A 43 0.93 22.84 -37.82
C THR A 43 0.61 21.37 -37.64
N SER A 44 -0.11 20.98 -36.56
CA SER A 44 -0.40 19.55 -36.27
C SER A 44 -1.62 19.08 -37.11
N SER A 45 -1.42 18.03 -37.90
CA SER A 45 -2.51 17.31 -38.56
C SER A 45 -3.36 16.47 -37.61
N ASN A 46 -2.90 16.28 -36.37
CA ASN A 46 -3.50 15.41 -35.33
C ASN A 46 -4.01 16.23 -34.15
N ALA A 47 -4.76 17.30 -34.42
CA ALA A 47 -5.27 18.19 -33.38
C ALA A 47 -6.09 17.46 -32.28
N GLU A 48 -6.73 16.34 -32.59
CA GLU A 48 -7.51 15.54 -31.65
C GLU A 48 -6.61 14.82 -30.64
N GLU A 49 -5.43 14.36 -31.01
CA GLU A 49 -4.47 13.73 -30.12
C GLU A 49 -3.97 14.70 -29.04
N HIS A 50 -3.83 15.96 -29.36
CA HIS A 50 -3.32 16.98 -28.43
C HIS A 50 -4.36 17.46 -27.40
N VAL A 51 -5.62 17.19 -27.63
CA VAL A 51 -6.71 17.64 -26.74
C VAL A 51 -7.41 16.49 -26.02
N SER A 52 -7.10 15.25 -26.38
CA SER A 52 -7.60 14.07 -25.69
C SER A 52 -6.80 13.79 -24.42
N ALA A 53 -7.43 13.15 -23.43
CA ALA A 53 -6.75 12.66 -22.25
C ALA A 53 -5.55 11.76 -22.64
N ASP A 54 -5.76 10.93 -23.63
CA ASP A 54 -4.79 10.01 -24.21
C ASP A 54 -3.56 10.73 -24.77
N GLY A 55 -3.79 11.73 -25.61
CA GLY A 55 -2.72 12.48 -26.23
C GLY A 55 -1.90 13.29 -25.22
N ILE A 56 -2.55 13.89 -24.23
CA ILE A 56 -1.88 14.69 -23.20
C ILE A 56 -1.01 13.80 -22.32
N LEU A 57 -1.57 12.71 -21.77
CA LEU A 57 -0.81 11.80 -20.93
C LEU A 57 0.28 11.08 -21.71
N GLY A 58 0.02 10.72 -22.97
CA GLY A 58 1.02 10.16 -23.89
C GLY A 58 2.17 11.13 -24.15
N SER A 59 1.88 12.40 -24.37
CA SER A 59 2.89 13.45 -24.57
C SER A 59 3.74 13.68 -23.31
N ILE A 60 3.11 13.74 -22.12
CA ILE A 60 3.83 13.85 -20.85
C ILE A 60 4.74 12.63 -20.66
N LYS A 61 4.22 11.42 -20.86
CA LYS A 61 5.02 10.20 -20.76
C LYS A 61 6.21 10.20 -21.72
N SER A 62 5.97 10.48 -22.98
CA SER A 62 7.04 10.54 -24.00
C SER A 62 8.11 11.58 -23.67
N THR A 63 7.70 12.72 -23.12
CA THR A 63 8.65 13.75 -22.67
C THR A 63 9.49 13.24 -21.49
N LEU A 64 8.87 12.61 -20.51
CA LEU A 64 9.59 12.05 -19.34
C LEU A 64 10.55 10.94 -19.73
N ASP A 65 10.10 10.01 -20.57
CA ASP A 65 10.93 8.90 -21.07
C ASP A 65 12.14 9.41 -21.90
N GLY A 66 11.97 10.54 -22.57
CA GLY A 66 13.03 11.17 -23.38
C GLY A 66 14.07 11.98 -22.61
N ILE A 67 13.84 12.28 -21.34
CA ILE A 67 14.80 13.04 -20.52
C ILE A 67 15.91 12.09 -20.03
N SER A 68 17.09 12.25 -20.60
CA SER A 68 18.27 11.50 -20.21
C SER A 68 18.64 11.76 -18.73
N GLY A 69 18.84 10.70 -17.96
CA GLY A 69 19.20 10.78 -16.54
C GLY A 69 18.02 11.06 -15.60
N THR A 70 16.79 10.98 -16.09
CA THR A 70 15.64 11.03 -15.17
C THR A 70 15.54 9.75 -14.36
N TYR A 71 15.33 9.94 -13.08
CA TYR A 71 15.04 8.85 -12.15
C TYR A 71 13.52 8.66 -11.96
N ILE A 72 12.71 9.21 -12.90
CA ILE A 72 11.26 9.09 -12.86
C ILE A 72 10.81 7.98 -13.79
N ILE A 73 10.23 6.95 -13.21
CA ILE A 73 9.56 5.87 -13.94
C ILE A 73 8.12 6.27 -14.15
N CYS A 74 7.66 6.19 -15.39
CA CYS A 74 6.35 6.64 -15.80
C CYS A 74 5.55 5.48 -16.39
N SER A 75 4.46 5.10 -15.74
CA SER A 75 3.54 4.06 -16.20
C SER A 75 2.16 4.64 -16.42
N ARG A 76 1.49 4.19 -17.48
CA ARG A 76 0.18 4.68 -17.86
C ARG A 76 -0.90 3.59 -17.74
N ALA A 77 -2.05 3.96 -17.19
CA ALA A 77 -3.25 3.13 -17.19
C ALA A 77 -4.49 4.00 -17.30
N GLY A 78 -5.33 3.74 -18.30
CA GLY A 78 -6.52 4.53 -18.56
C GLY A 78 -6.23 6.04 -18.66
N ASN A 79 -6.97 6.83 -17.90
CA ASN A 79 -6.81 8.29 -17.83
C ASN A 79 -5.78 8.73 -16.77
N GLY A 80 -4.97 7.79 -16.25
CA GLY A 80 -3.98 8.04 -15.21
C GLY A 80 -2.56 7.84 -15.68
N LEU A 81 -1.67 8.69 -15.19
CA LEU A 81 -0.23 8.60 -15.34
C LEU A 81 0.39 8.44 -13.96
N HIS A 82 1.08 7.34 -13.75
CA HIS A 82 1.70 6.99 -12.47
C HIS A 82 3.19 7.27 -12.55
N LEU A 83 3.65 8.15 -11.69
CA LEU A 83 5.03 8.57 -11.62
C LEU A 83 5.65 8.03 -10.33
N TYR A 84 6.82 7.45 -10.46
CA TYR A 84 7.64 7.01 -9.34
C TYR A 84 9.07 7.50 -9.51
N SER A 85 9.70 7.90 -8.41
CA SER A 85 11.12 8.19 -8.37
C SER A 85 11.71 7.78 -7.02
N ARG A 86 12.98 7.41 -7.01
CA ARG A 86 13.76 7.25 -5.77
C ARG A 86 13.84 8.53 -4.98
N ASN A 87 14.08 9.63 -5.69
CA ASN A 87 14.14 10.94 -5.09
C ASN A 87 12.73 11.51 -4.95
N LYS A 88 12.50 12.25 -3.90
CA LYS A 88 11.26 12.99 -3.74
C LYS A 88 11.14 14.04 -4.83
N PHE A 89 9.98 14.15 -5.42
CA PHE A 89 9.67 15.12 -6.47
C PHE A 89 8.27 15.68 -6.27
N GLY A 90 7.98 16.78 -6.94
CA GLY A 90 6.66 17.41 -6.92
C GLY A 90 6.17 17.67 -8.34
N VAL A 91 4.86 17.66 -8.49
CA VAL A 91 4.16 18.02 -9.72
C VAL A 91 3.10 19.06 -9.39
N THR A 92 3.00 20.09 -10.22
CA THR A 92 1.96 21.11 -10.10
C THR A 92 1.22 21.23 -11.43
N THR A 93 -0.05 21.59 -11.36
CA THR A 93 -0.83 21.91 -12.55
C THR A 93 -1.48 23.28 -12.37
N PRO A 94 -1.46 24.14 -13.39
CA PRO A 94 -2.19 25.40 -13.37
C PRO A 94 -3.70 25.19 -13.48
N GLU A 95 -4.13 24.03 -14.01
CA GLU A 95 -5.55 23.75 -14.29
C GLU A 95 -6.03 22.53 -13.52
N LYS A 96 -6.48 22.78 -12.29
CA LYS A 96 -6.94 21.74 -11.36
C LYS A 96 -8.30 21.14 -11.71
N THR A 97 -9.10 21.82 -12.52
CA THR A 97 -10.42 21.32 -12.92
C THR A 97 -10.34 20.23 -13.99
N LEU A 98 -9.32 20.28 -14.82
CA LEU A 98 -9.11 19.33 -15.92
C LEU A 98 -8.09 18.23 -15.59
N MET A 99 -7.17 18.51 -14.67
CA MET A 99 -6.11 17.57 -14.28
C MET A 99 -6.01 17.54 -12.77
N SER A 100 -6.11 16.36 -12.17
CA SER A 100 -5.85 16.17 -10.75
C SER A 100 -4.49 15.50 -10.52
N ILE A 101 -3.87 15.86 -9.44
CA ILE A 101 -2.60 15.30 -8.97
C ILE A 101 -2.87 14.65 -7.63
N THR A 102 -2.72 13.34 -7.56
CA THR A 102 -2.84 12.57 -6.32
C THR A 102 -1.46 12.22 -5.82
N THR A 103 -1.16 12.67 -4.64
CA THR A 103 0.06 12.32 -3.89
C THR A 103 -0.29 11.33 -2.80
N SER A 104 0.56 11.17 -1.79
CA SER A 104 0.26 10.36 -0.61
C SER A 104 -0.85 10.93 0.29
N GLU A 105 -1.37 12.12 -0.02
CA GLU A 105 -2.45 12.77 0.72
C GLU A 105 -3.43 13.45 -0.22
N VAL A 106 -4.71 13.40 0.14
CA VAL A 106 -5.81 14.10 -0.53
C VAL A 106 -6.75 14.70 0.50
N ASN A 107 -7.45 15.77 0.13
CA ASN A 107 -8.43 16.41 1.01
C ASN A 107 -9.83 15.82 0.88
N THR A 108 -10.09 15.05 -0.17
CA THR A 108 -11.41 14.46 -0.40
C THR A 108 -11.30 13.18 -1.23
N ILE A 109 -12.19 12.24 -0.98
CA ILE A 109 -12.31 10.99 -1.77
C ILE A 109 -12.57 11.28 -3.24
N ALA A 110 -13.24 12.39 -3.57
CA ALA A 110 -13.52 12.77 -4.95
C ALA A 110 -12.25 13.05 -5.78
N ASP A 111 -11.13 13.30 -5.14
CA ASP A 111 -9.84 13.54 -5.79
C ASP A 111 -9.06 12.25 -6.09
N LEU A 112 -9.55 11.11 -5.60
CA LEU A 112 -8.92 9.83 -5.81
C LEU A 112 -9.11 9.31 -7.24
N PRO A 113 -8.05 8.79 -7.88
CA PRO A 113 -8.15 8.22 -9.22
C PRO A 113 -8.90 6.88 -9.21
N SER A 114 -9.62 6.60 -10.31
CA SER A 114 -10.27 5.31 -10.55
C SER A 114 -9.30 4.23 -11.05
N THR A 115 -8.13 4.64 -11.54
CA THR A 115 -7.04 3.75 -11.94
C THR A 115 -5.81 4.11 -11.14
N CYS A 116 -5.21 3.13 -10.49
CA CYS A 116 -4.03 3.35 -9.70
C CYS A 116 -3.20 2.06 -9.58
N ARG A 117 -2.06 2.17 -8.93
CA ARG A 117 -1.22 1.02 -8.59
C ARG A 117 -1.84 0.25 -7.44
N HIS A 118 -1.92 -1.08 -7.59
CA HIS A 118 -2.32 -1.98 -6.50
C HIS A 118 -1.45 -1.76 -5.25
N GLY A 119 -2.08 -1.70 -4.10
CA GLY A 119 -1.39 -1.47 -2.83
C GLY A 119 -0.97 -0.01 -2.58
N TYR A 120 -1.34 0.94 -3.45
CA TYR A 120 -1.04 2.35 -3.21
C TYR A 120 -1.89 2.89 -2.05
N VAL A 121 -1.24 3.50 -1.07
CA VAL A 121 -1.92 4.03 0.12
C VAL A 121 -1.93 5.55 0.09
N VAL A 122 -3.08 6.12 0.39
CA VAL A 122 -3.31 7.57 0.46
C VAL A 122 -3.94 7.90 1.80
N ARG A 123 -3.48 8.96 2.43
CA ARG A 123 -4.12 9.58 3.60
C ARG A 123 -5.17 10.58 3.12
N VAL A 124 -6.38 10.45 3.61
CA VAL A 124 -7.44 11.45 3.43
C VAL A 124 -7.42 12.37 4.64
N VAL A 125 -7.11 13.64 4.39
CA VAL A 125 -6.94 14.65 5.44
C VAL A 125 -8.25 15.43 5.57
N ASN A 126 -8.98 15.18 6.65
CA ASN A 126 -10.28 15.84 6.91
C ASN A 126 -10.19 17.01 7.86
N SER A 127 -9.17 17.04 8.73
CA SER A 127 -9.00 18.13 9.71
C SER A 127 -7.55 18.58 9.84
N GLU A 128 -7.35 19.81 10.31
CA GLU A 128 -6.01 20.33 10.59
C GLU A 128 -5.36 19.64 11.81
N GLU A 129 -6.17 19.05 12.68
CA GLU A 129 -5.73 18.38 13.91
C GLU A 129 -5.52 16.85 13.74
N ASN A 130 -5.67 16.31 12.53
CA ASN A 130 -5.56 14.90 12.20
C ASN A 130 -6.51 13.96 12.96
N GLN A 131 -7.57 14.49 13.56
CA GLN A 131 -8.48 13.72 14.40
C GLN A 131 -9.48 12.87 13.60
N ASP A 132 -9.73 13.25 12.34
CA ASP A 132 -10.68 12.59 11.44
C ASP A 132 -10.01 12.05 10.18
N ASP A 133 -8.69 11.91 10.21
CA ASP A 133 -7.93 11.41 9.07
C ASP A 133 -8.04 9.88 9.00
N TYR A 134 -8.02 9.36 7.79
CA TYR A 134 -8.03 7.92 7.54
C TYR A 134 -7.19 7.56 6.32
N PHE A 135 -6.88 6.29 6.19
CA PHE A 135 -6.01 5.77 5.15
C PHE A 135 -6.80 4.87 4.21
N LEU A 136 -6.58 5.04 2.91
CA LEU A 136 -7.17 4.23 1.87
C LEU A 136 -6.09 3.55 1.05
N LYS A 137 -6.24 2.25 0.81
CA LYS A 137 -5.40 1.45 -0.06
C LYS A 137 -6.14 1.09 -1.34
N PHE A 138 -5.49 1.27 -2.47
CA PHE A 138 -6.08 0.91 -3.76
C PHE A 138 -5.91 -0.56 -4.07
N LYS A 139 -7.00 -1.20 -4.46
CA LYS A 139 -7.05 -2.61 -4.85
C LYS A 139 -7.51 -2.73 -6.29
N VAL A 140 -6.61 -3.22 -7.15
CA VAL A 140 -6.93 -3.49 -8.55
C VAL A 140 -7.83 -4.71 -8.65
N VAL A 141 -8.88 -4.64 -9.45
CA VAL A 141 -9.84 -5.74 -9.64
C VAL A 141 -9.12 -6.99 -10.16
N GLY A 142 -9.40 -8.13 -9.54
CA GLY A 142 -8.85 -9.43 -9.94
C GLY A 142 -7.42 -9.69 -9.48
N ILE A 143 -6.82 -8.77 -8.72
CA ILE A 143 -5.51 -8.98 -8.09
C ILE A 143 -5.71 -9.34 -6.61
N ALA A 144 -4.96 -10.32 -6.13
CA ALA A 144 -4.95 -10.72 -4.72
C ALA A 144 -4.41 -9.58 -3.83
N ASP A 145 -4.83 -9.54 -2.56
CA ASP A 145 -4.40 -8.49 -1.63
C ASP A 145 -2.90 -8.50 -1.37
N GLU A 146 -2.31 -9.66 -1.31
CA GLU A 146 -0.88 -9.86 -1.14
C GLU A 146 -0.27 -10.47 -2.41
N ILE A 147 0.59 -9.71 -3.06
CA ILE A 147 1.30 -10.11 -4.27
C ILE A 147 2.82 -10.05 -4.12
N THR A 148 3.30 -9.73 -2.92
CA THR A 148 4.73 -9.71 -2.61
C THR A 148 5.28 -11.13 -2.57
N GLN A 149 6.38 -11.34 -3.26
CA GLN A 149 7.10 -12.60 -3.32
C GLN A 149 8.42 -12.47 -2.55
N PHE A 150 8.80 -13.54 -1.86
CA PHE A 150 10.02 -13.59 -1.08
C PHE A 150 11.09 -14.38 -1.85
N GLY A 151 12.29 -13.85 -1.90
CA GLY A 151 13.38 -14.49 -2.62
C GLY A 151 14.75 -14.05 -2.13
N THR A 152 15.75 -14.39 -2.92
CA THR A 152 17.13 -13.98 -2.68
C THR A 152 17.68 -13.24 -3.87
N TYR A 153 18.70 -12.41 -3.64
CA TYR A 153 19.39 -11.70 -4.69
C TYR A 153 20.91 -11.77 -4.55
N THR A 154 21.59 -11.66 -5.65
CA THR A 154 23.02 -11.42 -5.77
C THR A 154 23.25 -10.23 -6.68
N ARG A 155 24.45 -9.64 -6.60
CA ARG A 155 24.82 -8.51 -7.44
C ARG A 155 26.20 -8.71 -8.06
N SER A 156 26.31 -8.38 -9.33
CA SER A 156 27.58 -8.26 -10.04
C SER A 156 27.59 -6.96 -10.84
N ALA A 157 28.48 -6.06 -10.48
CA ALA A 157 28.46 -4.68 -10.98
C ALA A 157 27.06 -4.03 -10.74
N GLN A 158 26.41 -3.54 -11.78
CA GLN A 158 25.08 -2.94 -11.71
C GLN A 158 23.94 -3.96 -11.94
N VAL A 159 24.25 -5.21 -12.24
CA VAL A 159 23.22 -6.24 -12.48
C VAL A 159 22.87 -6.93 -11.15
N ILE A 160 21.61 -6.88 -10.78
CA ILE A 160 21.05 -7.60 -9.65
C ILE A 160 20.32 -8.82 -10.22
N THR A 161 20.70 -10.00 -9.79
CA THR A 161 20.04 -11.26 -10.15
C THR A 161 19.19 -11.71 -8.97
N ILE A 162 17.90 -11.86 -9.19
CA ILE A 162 16.91 -12.29 -8.19
C ILE A 162 16.51 -13.72 -8.48
N THR A 163 16.36 -14.51 -7.42
CA THR A 163 15.93 -15.91 -7.46
C THR A 163 14.65 -16.08 -6.65
N ILE A 164 13.58 -16.46 -7.32
CA ILE A 164 12.26 -16.78 -6.78
C ILE A 164 11.66 -17.90 -7.63
N ALA A 165 11.40 -19.04 -7.04
CA ALA A 165 10.84 -20.18 -7.77
C ALA A 165 9.46 -19.87 -8.36
N ASN A 166 9.28 -20.13 -9.65
CA ASN A 166 8.01 -19.94 -10.38
C ASN A 166 7.41 -18.52 -10.20
N HIS A 167 8.23 -17.48 -10.29
CA HIS A 167 7.81 -16.10 -10.00
C HIS A 167 6.75 -15.52 -10.96
N GLY A 168 6.54 -16.11 -12.13
CA GLY A 168 5.47 -15.73 -13.08
C GLY A 168 5.66 -14.37 -13.78
N LEU A 169 6.77 -13.66 -13.53
CA LEU A 169 7.06 -12.37 -14.17
C LEU A 169 7.49 -12.55 -15.62
N GLN A 170 7.28 -11.52 -16.44
CA GLN A 170 7.74 -11.42 -17.82
C GLN A 170 8.83 -10.36 -17.94
N ASN A 171 9.62 -10.40 -19.02
CA ASN A 171 10.51 -9.28 -19.36
C ASN A 171 9.67 -8.02 -19.53
N GLU A 172 10.23 -6.87 -19.13
CA GLU A 172 9.59 -5.55 -19.10
C GLU A 172 8.52 -5.38 -18.01
N ASP A 173 8.15 -6.43 -17.25
CA ASP A 173 7.32 -6.26 -16.06
C ASP A 173 8.04 -5.31 -15.08
N GLN A 174 7.28 -4.42 -14.47
CA GLN A 174 7.79 -3.57 -13.40
C GLN A 174 7.63 -4.24 -12.05
N ILE A 175 8.65 -4.13 -11.22
CA ILE A 175 8.66 -4.64 -9.86
C ILE A 175 9.18 -3.58 -8.88
N ILE A 176 8.71 -3.65 -7.66
CA ILE A 176 9.32 -3.00 -6.50
C ILE A 176 10.26 -4.04 -5.89
N LEU A 177 11.55 -3.74 -5.84
CA LEU A 177 12.54 -4.54 -5.14
C LEU A 177 12.84 -3.90 -3.79
N ASP A 178 12.72 -4.68 -2.73
CA ASP A 178 13.09 -4.32 -1.37
C ASP A 178 14.11 -5.32 -0.84
N CYS A 179 15.37 -4.92 -0.81
CA CYS A 179 16.48 -5.73 -0.29
C CYS A 179 16.49 -5.61 1.24
N THR A 180 16.03 -6.64 1.91
CA THR A 180 15.91 -6.67 3.38
C THR A 180 17.25 -6.92 4.07
N GLU A 181 18.23 -7.45 3.33
CA GLU A 181 19.58 -7.73 3.78
C GLU A 181 20.61 -7.27 2.73
N GLY A 182 21.87 -7.19 3.11
CA GLY A 182 22.99 -6.99 2.18
C GLY A 182 23.15 -5.59 1.59
N GLY A 183 22.28 -4.63 1.92
CA GLY A 183 22.43 -3.23 1.48
C GLY A 183 22.24 -3.05 -0.03
N GLY A 184 21.32 -3.78 -0.64
CA GLY A 184 20.96 -3.64 -2.05
C GLY A 184 20.19 -2.34 -2.35
N ASP A 185 20.02 -2.06 -3.64
CA ASP A 185 19.27 -0.89 -4.09
C ASP A 185 17.76 -1.16 -4.07
N ASN A 186 17.04 -0.46 -3.20
CA ASN A 186 15.58 -0.53 -3.13
C ASN A 186 14.97 0.46 -4.13
N SER A 187 14.24 -0.05 -5.12
CA SER A 187 13.59 0.80 -6.14
C SER A 187 12.55 0.03 -6.95
N ILE A 188 11.95 0.72 -7.92
CA ILE A 188 11.21 0.08 -9.01
C ILE A 188 12.18 -0.19 -10.17
N TYR A 189 12.09 -1.39 -10.70
CA TYR A 189 12.91 -1.86 -11.81
C TYR A 189 12.07 -2.58 -12.86
N ASN A 190 12.58 -2.59 -14.09
CA ASN A 190 12.06 -3.46 -15.15
C ASN A 190 12.78 -4.80 -15.09
N VAL A 191 12.02 -5.87 -15.24
CA VAL A 191 12.53 -7.24 -15.33
C VAL A 191 13.21 -7.45 -16.66
N ILE A 192 14.42 -8.02 -16.64
CA ILE A 192 15.19 -8.43 -17.81
C ILE A 192 15.72 -9.84 -17.63
N ASN A 193 16.08 -10.49 -18.72
CA ASN A 193 16.75 -11.80 -18.72
C ASN A 193 16.07 -12.84 -17.80
N ARG A 194 14.74 -12.93 -17.90
CA ARG A 194 13.96 -13.84 -17.08
C ARG A 194 14.13 -15.31 -17.45
N THR A 195 14.08 -16.19 -16.47
CA THR A 195 13.80 -17.63 -16.56
C THR A 195 12.54 -17.94 -15.75
N ASP A 196 12.22 -19.18 -15.48
CA ASP A 196 11.06 -19.51 -14.63
C ASP A 196 11.33 -19.23 -13.14
N ASP A 197 12.60 -19.31 -12.72
CA ASP A 197 13.00 -19.19 -11.32
C ASP A 197 13.93 -17.99 -11.05
N THR A 198 14.40 -17.30 -12.07
CA THR A 198 15.31 -16.17 -11.92
C THR A 198 15.00 -15.05 -12.91
N PHE A 199 15.35 -13.84 -12.51
CA PHE A 199 15.34 -12.68 -13.40
C PHE A 199 16.41 -11.69 -12.97
N GLN A 200 16.68 -10.72 -13.81
CA GLN A 200 17.63 -9.66 -13.53
C GLN A 200 16.96 -8.29 -13.57
N VAL A 201 17.60 -7.35 -12.90
CA VAL A 201 17.27 -5.93 -13.00
C VAL A 201 18.56 -5.11 -13.08
N GLN A 202 18.46 -3.94 -13.70
CA GLN A 202 19.58 -3.01 -13.79
C GLN A 202 19.56 -2.09 -12.57
N GLY A 203 20.44 -2.35 -11.63
CA GLY A 203 20.62 -1.49 -10.44
C GLY A 203 21.37 -0.19 -10.78
N ASP A 204 21.25 0.80 -9.92
CA ASP A 204 21.86 2.12 -10.14
C ASP A 204 23.26 2.21 -9.54
N THR A 205 23.52 1.44 -8.49
CA THR A 205 24.85 1.40 -7.87
C THR A 205 25.63 0.19 -8.35
N SER A 206 26.95 0.35 -8.48
CA SER A 206 27.85 -0.75 -8.81
C SER A 206 28.37 -1.39 -7.53
N GLY A 207 28.46 -2.72 -7.53
CA GLY A 207 28.99 -3.47 -6.39
C GLY A 207 28.93 -4.98 -6.62
N THR A 208 29.46 -5.74 -5.66
CA THR A 208 29.43 -7.20 -5.71
C THR A 208 28.83 -7.74 -4.42
N ILE A 209 27.78 -8.54 -4.56
CA ILE A 209 27.17 -9.33 -3.49
C ILE A 209 27.12 -10.77 -4.00
N SER A 210 28.09 -11.57 -3.61
CA SER A 210 28.25 -12.97 -4.09
C SER A 210 27.46 -13.98 -3.27
N THR A 211 27.19 -13.70 -1.99
CA THR A 211 26.36 -14.55 -1.15
C THR A 211 24.90 -14.11 -1.28
N PRO A 212 23.96 -15.02 -1.59
CA PRO A 212 22.55 -14.66 -1.69
C PRO A 212 22.05 -13.98 -0.41
N GLN A 213 21.38 -12.84 -0.57
CA GLN A 213 20.76 -12.03 0.47
C GLN A 213 19.25 -12.01 0.27
N GLN A 214 18.49 -11.79 1.35
CA GLN A 214 17.03 -11.80 1.30
C GLN A 214 16.48 -10.53 0.64
N CYS A 215 15.41 -10.71 -0.14
CA CYS A 215 14.67 -9.60 -0.72
C CYS A 215 13.17 -9.92 -0.86
N ASN A 216 12.40 -8.85 -0.91
CA ASN A 216 10.98 -8.87 -1.26
C ASN A 216 10.82 -8.29 -2.67
N VAL A 217 9.97 -8.91 -3.46
CA VAL A 217 9.64 -8.47 -4.81
C VAL A 217 8.12 -8.32 -4.92
N THR A 218 7.67 -7.09 -5.16
CA THR A 218 6.25 -6.80 -5.37
C THR A 218 6.03 -6.41 -6.82
N PRO A 219 5.32 -7.21 -7.62
CA PRO A 219 4.97 -6.83 -8.99
C PRO A 219 4.15 -5.54 -9.02
N VAL A 220 4.49 -4.61 -9.90
CA VAL A 220 3.71 -3.39 -10.10
C VAL A 220 2.51 -3.74 -10.97
N ARG A 221 1.32 -3.67 -10.41
CA ARG A 221 0.06 -3.89 -11.11
C ARG A 221 -0.76 -2.60 -11.06
N ILE A 222 -1.07 -2.05 -12.23
CA ILE A 222 -1.81 -0.82 -12.38
C ILE A 222 -3.08 -1.13 -13.18
N GLY A 223 -4.23 -0.64 -12.73
CA GLY A 223 -5.50 -0.90 -13.39
C GLY A 223 -6.66 -0.20 -12.70
N GLU A 224 -7.85 -0.52 -13.14
CA GLU A 224 -9.09 -0.11 -12.49
C GLU A 224 -9.27 -0.88 -11.18
N GLY A 225 -9.85 -0.21 -10.20
CA GLY A 225 -10.00 -0.82 -8.88
C GLY A 225 -10.86 0.00 -7.93
N VAL A 226 -10.77 -0.36 -6.66
CA VAL A 226 -11.51 0.26 -5.56
C VAL A 226 -10.55 0.71 -4.47
N TRP A 227 -10.96 1.72 -3.72
CA TRP A 227 -10.28 2.17 -2.52
C TRP A 227 -10.91 1.51 -1.31
N GLU A 228 -10.10 0.86 -0.50
CA GLU A 228 -10.51 0.21 0.74
C GLU A 228 -9.79 0.86 1.92
N GLU A 229 -10.50 0.98 3.05
CA GLU A 229 -9.90 1.52 4.26
C GLU A 229 -8.81 0.59 4.80
N VAL A 230 -7.73 1.17 5.31
CA VAL A 230 -6.57 0.43 5.78
C VAL A 230 -5.92 1.13 6.98
N VAL A 231 -5.13 0.40 7.73
CA VAL A 231 -4.30 0.96 8.80
C VAL A 231 -3.16 1.79 8.21
N GLU A 232 -2.78 2.85 8.91
CA GLU A 232 -1.60 3.64 8.57
C GLU A 232 -0.37 2.74 8.38
N PRO A 233 0.37 2.89 7.26
CA PRO A 233 1.57 2.09 7.03
C PRO A 233 2.58 2.19 8.18
N GLY A 234 3.08 1.04 8.63
CA GLY A 234 4.06 0.94 9.71
C GLY A 234 3.47 0.90 11.13
N LYS A 235 2.14 0.96 11.28
CA LYS A 235 1.50 0.78 12.58
C LYS A 235 1.22 -0.70 12.88
N PRO A 236 1.24 -1.11 14.17
CA PRO A 236 0.85 -2.44 14.58
C PRO A 236 -0.59 -2.76 14.16
N ILE A 237 -0.79 -3.96 13.61
CA ILE A 237 -2.11 -4.45 13.18
C ILE A 237 -2.61 -5.61 14.02
N GLU A 238 -1.75 -6.22 14.83
CA GLU A 238 -2.05 -7.40 15.63
C GLU A 238 -1.69 -7.17 17.09
N ILE A 239 -2.41 -7.85 17.96
CA ILE A 239 -2.11 -7.93 19.39
C ILE A 239 -1.24 -9.18 19.61
N ASP A 240 -0.21 -9.09 20.45
CA ASP A 240 0.59 -10.24 20.82
C ASP A 240 -0.27 -11.23 21.64
N ASN A 241 -0.66 -12.33 21.01
CA ASN A 241 -1.49 -13.37 21.60
C ASN A 241 -0.92 -13.95 22.89
N THR A 242 0.41 -13.92 23.05
CA THR A 242 1.08 -14.50 24.24
C THR A 242 0.87 -13.66 25.49
N THR A 243 0.54 -12.39 25.34
CA THR A 243 0.26 -11.46 26.45
C THR A 243 -1.22 -11.39 26.82
N MET A 244 -2.08 -12.06 26.04
CA MET A 244 -3.53 -11.99 26.15
C MET A 244 -4.13 -13.16 26.92
N PRO A 245 -5.39 -13.04 27.43
CA PRO A 245 -6.06 -14.13 28.12
C PRO A 245 -6.16 -15.39 27.27
N ILE A 246 -5.92 -16.53 27.91
CA ILE A 246 -6.03 -17.85 27.31
C ILE A 246 -7.48 -18.33 27.38
N ALA A 247 -7.97 -18.93 26.30
CA ALA A 247 -9.28 -19.55 26.27
C ALA A 247 -9.21 -21.00 26.79
N LEU A 248 -10.13 -21.33 27.69
CA LEU A 248 -10.40 -22.72 28.12
C LEU A 248 -11.66 -23.21 27.42
N THR A 249 -11.49 -24.03 26.41
CA THR A 249 -12.60 -24.55 25.60
C THR A 249 -12.90 -26.01 25.96
N ARG A 250 -14.18 -26.31 26.22
CA ARG A 250 -14.62 -27.71 26.38
C ARG A 250 -14.74 -28.36 25.00
N VAL A 251 -14.01 -29.45 24.81
CA VAL A 251 -14.10 -30.31 23.63
C VAL A 251 -15.03 -31.46 23.93
N LEU A 252 -16.01 -31.70 23.07
CA LEU A 252 -16.99 -32.79 23.23
C LEU A 252 -16.27 -34.15 23.17
N PRO A 253 -16.93 -35.22 23.71
CA PRO A 253 -16.40 -36.57 23.60
C PRO A 253 -16.09 -36.97 22.15
N GLY A 254 -14.97 -37.62 21.95
CA GLY A 254 -14.51 -38.00 20.61
C GLY A 254 -13.03 -38.36 20.57
N THR A 255 -12.57 -38.64 19.36
CA THR A 255 -11.14 -38.90 19.11
C THR A 255 -10.58 -37.72 18.30
N PHE A 256 -9.57 -37.05 18.83
CA PHE A 256 -8.95 -35.89 18.18
C PHE A 256 -7.50 -35.73 18.59
N SER A 257 -6.76 -34.99 17.79
CA SER A 257 -5.38 -34.60 18.09
C SER A 257 -5.36 -33.26 18.85
N ILE A 258 -4.49 -33.16 19.82
CA ILE A 258 -4.19 -31.91 20.52
C ILE A 258 -2.78 -31.47 20.08
N ASN A 259 -2.66 -30.23 19.60
CA ASN A 259 -1.39 -29.62 19.16
C ASN A 259 -0.61 -30.45 18.12
N GLY A 260 -1.31 -31.06 17.15
CA GLY A 260 -0.68 -31.84 16.09
C GLY A 260 -0.11 -33.20 16.55
N GLY A 261 -0.36 -33.60 17.77
CA GLY A 261 0.00 -34.93 18.28
C GLY A 261 -0.87 -36.06 17.71
N SER A 262 -0.67 -37.29 18.18
CA SER A 262 -1.49 -38.43 17.77
C SER A 262 -2.93 -38.30 18.22
N ASN A 263 -3.85 -38.84 17.43
CA ASN A 263 -5.27 -38.89 17.77
C ASN A 263 -5.47 -39.74 19.04
N THR A 264 -6.07 -39.13 20.06
CA THR A 264 -6.36 -39.77 21.35
C THR A 264 -7.87 -39.75 21.58
N SER A 265 -8.40 -40.86 22.14
CA SER A 265 -9.81 -40.96 22.50
C SER A 265 -10.10 -40.29 23.82
N TYR A 266 -11.06 -39.38 23.83
CA TYR A 266 -11.54 -38.68 25.04
C TYR A 266 -13.03 -38.98 25.24
N PRO A 267 -13.42 -40.10 25.88
CA PRO A 267 -14.77 -40.52 25.98
C PRO A 267 -15.67 -39.59 26.80
N ASN A 268 -15.12 -38.80 27.68
CA ASN A 268 -15.83 -37.81 28.49
C ASN A 268 -15.61 -36.37 28.00
N GLY A 269 -14.96 -36.19 26.86
CA GLY A 269 -14.48 -34.92 26.37
C GLY A 269 -13.21 -34.47 27.08
N ALA A 270 -12.74 -33.29 26.74
CA ALA A 270 -11.52 -32.69 27.33
C ALA A 270 -11.68 -31.17 27.43
N PHE A 271 -10.81 -30.54 28.18
CA PHE A 271 -10.62 -29.10 28.11
C PHE A 271 -9.30 -28.81 27.38
N ARG A 272 -9.37 -27.83 26.47
CA ARG A 272 -8.23 -27.35 25.69
C ARG A 272 -7.94 -25.92 26.07
N PHE A 273 -6.70 -25.64 26.43
CA PHE A 273 -6.18 -24.30 26.50
C PHE A 273 -5.71 -23.88 25.11
N SER A 274 -6.08 -22.72 24.67
CA SER A 274 -5.65 -22.16 23.39
C SER A 274 -5.56 -20.64 23.48
N TYR A 275 -4.66 -20.04 22.71
CA TYR A 275 -4.71 -18.62 22.46
C TYR A 275 -5.84 -18.36 21.47
N PRO A 276 -6.83 -17.51 21.79
CA PRO A 276 -7.80 -17.05 20.82
C PRO A 276 -7.11 -16.31 19.69
N ASP A 277 -7.75 -16.32 18.52
CA ASP A 277 -7.36 -15.46 17.42
C ASP A 277 -7.94 -14.06 17.70
N TRP A 278 -7.10 -13.20 18.28
CA TRP A 278 -7.48 -11.83 18.57
C TRP A 278 -7.57 -11.04 17.27
N GLY A 279 -8.66 -10.29 17.12
CA GLY A 279 -8.96 -9.55 15.90
C GLY A 279 -7.88 -8.53 15.57
N LYS A 280 -7.67 -8.34 14.28
CA LYS A 280 -6.70 -7.39 13.75
C LYS A 280 -7.30 -5.99 13.65
N ARG A 281 -6.43 -5.00 13.67
CA ARG A 281 -6.74 -3.61 13.33
C ARG A 281 -6.87 -3.50 11.82
N ASP A 282 -8.03 -3.10 11.33
CA ASP A 282 -8.33 -3.05 9.91
C ASP A 282 -8.19 -1.64 9.32
N CYS A 283 -8.19 -0.60 10.17
CA CYS A 283 -8.24 0.79 9.73
C CYS A 283 -7.60 1.76 10.73
N GLY A 284 -7.40 3.00 10.30
CA GLY A 284 -7.03 4.13 11.12
C GLY A 284 -5.56 4.16 11.57
N ASP A 285 -5.29 5.07 12.48
CA ASP A 285 -3.99 5.33 13.09
C ASP A 285 -4.10 5.39 14.62
N ASP A 286 -3.04 5.79 15.31
CA ASP A 286 -3.03 5.85 16.78
C ASP A 286 -3.96 6.92 17.37
N ILE A 287 -4.56 7.78 16.54
CA ILE A 287 -5.53 8.79 16.94
C ILE A 287 -6.96 8.31 16.66
N THR A 288 -7.21 7.84 15.43
CA THR A 288 -8.55 7.49 14.95
C THR A 288 -8.97 6.07 15.32
N ASN A 289 -8.00 5.19 15.55
CA ASN A 289 -8.24 3.82 16.02
C ASN A 289 -7.08 3.36 16.92
N PRO A 290 -6.92 3.96 18.12
CA PRO A 290 -5.82 3.68 19.03
C PRO A 290 -5.82 2.23 19.50
N GLU A 291 -4.69 1.76 20.01
CA GLU A 291 -4.63 0.47 20.67
C GLU A 291 -5.66 0.38 21.81
N PRO A 292 -6.35 -0.77 21.95
CA PRO A 292 -7.27 -0.97 23.06
C PRO A 292 -6.61 -0.68 24.40
N SER A 293 -7.26 0.10 25.26
CA SER A 293 -6.66 0.63 26.49
C SER A 293 -6.30 -0.41 27.55
N PHE A 294 -6.64 -1.69 27.35
CA PHE A 294 -6.18 -2.77 28.20
C PHE A 294 -4.79 -3.30 27.82
N ILE A 295 -4.26 -2.93 26.65
CA ILE A 295 -2.90 -3.36 26.24
C ILE A 295 -1.88 -2.81 27.23
N GLY A 296 -1.01 -3.69 27.73
CA GLY A 296 -0.03 -3.35 28.77
C GLY A 296 -0.61 -3.15 30.18
N GLN A 297 -1.93 -3.35 30.37
CA GLN A 297 -2.60 -3.19 31.66
C GLN A 297 -3.15 -4.53 32.20
N THR A 298 -3.42 -4.58 33.50
CA THR A 298 -4.03 -5.77 34.11
C THR A 298 -5.54 -5.80 33.82
N ILE A 299 -6.03 -6.89 33.24
CA ILE A 299 -7.47 -7.15 33.11
C ILE A 299 -7.99 -7.60 34.47
N GLN A 300 -8.81 -6.80 35.11
CA GLN A 300 -9.34 -7.04 36.45
C GLN A 300 -10.57 -7.94 36.42
N LYS A 301 -11.42 -7.82 35.38
CA LYS A 301 -12.63 -8.58 35.23
C LYS A 301 -13.05 -8.70 33.76
N MET A 302 -13.69 -9.80 33.44
CA MET A 302 -14.33 -10.05 32.16
C MET A 302 -15.80 -10.32 32.38
N VAL A 303 -16.66 -9.69 31.57
CA VAL A 303 -18.12 -9.85 31.62
C VAL A 303 -18.64 -9.97 30.20
N PHE A 304 -19.66 -10.79 30.01
CA PHE A 304 -20.37 -10.86 28.72
C PHE A 304 -21.62 -9.97 28.78
N PHE A 305 -21.74 -9.04 27.85
CA PHE A 305 -22.85 -8.10 27.80
C PHE A 305 -23.24 -7.76 26.38
N ARG A 306 -24.52 -7.92 26.03
CA ARG A 306 -25.10 -7.59 24.72
C ARG A 306 -24.26 -8.12 23.53
N ASN A 307 -23.96 -9.40 23.54
CA ASN A 307 -23.15 -10.05 22.50
C ASN A 307 -21.74 -9.47 22.32
N ARG A 308 -21.14 -8.97 23.41
CA ARG A 308 -19.77 -8.46 23.45
C ARG A 308 -19.04 -9.02 24.67
N ILE A 309 -17.76 -9.21 24.57
CA ILE A 309 -16.89 -9.34 25.73
C ILE A 309 -16.59 -7.91 26.22
N CYS A 310 -16.79 -7.71 27.51
CA CYS A 310 -16.47 -6.49 28.21
C CYS A 310 -15.29 -6.78 29.15
N LEU A 311 -14.21 -6.05 28.98
CA LEU A 311 -13.01 -6.09 29.83
C LEU A 311 -13.00 -4.86 30.74
N LEU A 312 -12.74 -5.09 32.02
CA LEU A 312 -12.49 -4.02 32.97
C LEU A 312 -10.97 -3.98 33.21
N SER A 313 -10.35 -2.88 32.86
CA SER A 313 -8.90 -2.69 32.98
C SER A 313 -8.60 -1.26 33.38
N ALA A 314 -7.80 -1.09 34.44
CA ALA A 314 -7.59 0.20 35.08
C ALA A 314 -8.94 0.89 35.39
N GLU A 315 -9.18 2.08 34.86
CA GLU A 315 -10.43 2.84 35.04
C GLU A 315 -11.36 2.74 33.82
N ASN A 316 -11.05 1.82 32.87
CA ASN A 316 -11.74 1.70 31.60
C ASN A 316 -12.66 0.48 31.55
N VAL A 317 -13.74 0.63 30.80
CA VAL A 317 -14.65 -0.43 30.39
C VAL A 317 -14.50 -0.59 28.88
N ILE A 318 -13.89 -1.65 28.44
CA ILE A 318 -13.57 -1.87 27.02
C ILE A 318 -14.46 -2.99 26.49
N LEU A 319 -15.12 -2.75 25.36
CA LEU A 319 -16.07 -3.69 24.73
C LEU A 319 -15.49 -4.21 23.41
N SER A 320 -15.65 -5.52 23.18
CA SER A 320 -15.39 -6.08 21.86
C SER A 320 -16.44 -5.61 20.84
N ARG A 321 -16.17 -5.80 19.55
CA ARG A 321 -17.20 -5.63 18.50
C ARG A 321 -18.40 -6.56 18.77
N PRO A 322 -19.63 -6.20 18.36
CA PRO A 322 -20.80 -7.04 18.52
C PRO A 322 -20.64 -8.35 17.71
N ASN A 323 -20.85 -9.51 18.38
CA ASN A 323 -20.66 -10.84 17.80
C ASN A 323 -19.25 -11.18 17.31
N ASP A 324 -18.28 -10.31 17.54
CA ASP A 324 -16.86 -10.52 17.27
C ASP A 324 -16.09 -10.34 18.59
N PHE A 325 -16.06 -11.41 19.37
CA PHE A 325 -15.72 -11.38 20.80
C PHE A 325 -14.23 -11.11 21.08
N TYR A 326 -13.38 -11.34 20.10
CA TYR A 326 -11.95 -11.16 20.26
C TYR A 326 -11.41 -9.92 19.51
N ASN A 327 -12.29 -9.12 18.92
CA ASN A 327 -11.93 -7.90 18.23
C ASN A 327 -12.34 -6.66 19.02
N PHE A 328 -11.34 -5.88 19.43
CA PHE A 328 -11.50 -4.66 20.24
C PHE A 328 -11.09 -3.39 19.49
N TRP A 329 -10.81 -3.50 18.20
CA TRP A 329 -10.49 -2.37 17.33
C TRP A 329 -11.76 -1.76 16.75
N ASN A 330 -11.73 -0.46 16.45
CA ASN A 330 -12.81 0.16 15.71
C ASN A 330 -12.95 -0.47 14.32
N LYS A 331 -14.18 -0.56 13.82
CA LYS A 331 -14.46 -1.15 12.52
C LYS A 331 -14.06 -0.23 11.36
N THR A 332 -14.15 1.07 11.57
CA THR A 332 -13.83 2.12 10.59
C THR A 332 -13.33 3.36 11.33
N ALA A 333 -12.39 4.07 10.74
CA ALA A 333 -11.95 5.39 11.20
C ALA A 333 -12.72 6.54 10.51
N MET A 334 -13.49 6.23 9.44
CA MET A 334 -14.27 7.22 8.70
C MET A 334 -15.49 7.74 9.48
N ALA A 335 -16.01 6.93 10.37
CA ALA A 335 -17.15 7.32 11.22
C ALA A 335 -17.18 6.45 12.49
N ILE A 336 -17.28 7.09 13.65
CA ILE A 336 -17.52 6.37 14.91
C ILE A 336 -18.97 5.91 14.93
N SER A 337 -19.20 4.62 15.07
CA SER A 337 -20.54 4.05 15.18
C SER A 337 -20.80 3.53 16.58
N ASN A 338 -22.09 3.41 16.96
CA ASN A 338 -22.49 2.76 18.22
C ASN A 338 -22.14 1.25 18.26
N ALA A 339 -21.56 0.73 17.18
CA ALA A 339 -21.08 -0.62 17.06
C ALA A 339 -19.58 -0.78 17.40
N ASP A 340 -18.89 0.33 17.55
CA ASP A 340 -17.47 0.39 17.90
C ASP A 340 -17.26 0.43 19.40
#